data_ec09aae3a8430b60013509d78fea0577
#
_entry.id   ec09aae3a8430b60013509d78fea0577
#
_cell.length_a   1.000
_cell.length_b   1.000
_cell.length_c   1.000
_cell.angle_alpha   90.00
_cell.angle_beta   90.00
_cell.angle_gamma   90.00
#
_symmetry.space_group_name_H-M   'P 1'
#
loop_
_entity.id
_entity.type
_entity.pdbx_description
1 polymer ?
#
loop_
_entity_poly.entity_id
_entity_poly.type
_entity_poly.pdbx_seq_one_letter_code
_entity_poly.pdbx_strand_id
1 'polypeptide(L)'
;MAKEIKTEILIHATSDKIWNILIDIKNYPNWNPFIKSIKGTAKVGNKILARMEPPGAKGMTFKPRVLVVDINKEFKWIGHLIIPGLFDGEHTFELIDNGNGTTTFRQNEKFRGILIPFFKKMIEKNTVQGFNTMNMKLKELAEK
;
A
#
# COMPACT_ATOMS: atom_id res chain seq x y z
N MET A 1 11.50 -12.42 -13.15
CA MET A 1 11.27 -12.97 -11.82
C MET A 1 10.18 -12.19 -11.12
N ALA A 2 9.30 -12.86 -10.38
CA ALA A 2 8.17 -12.22 -9.72
C ALA A 2 8.05 -12.69 -8.27
N LYS A 3 7.54 -11.83 -7.40
CA LYS A 3 7.29 -12.11 -6.00
C LYS A 3 6.02 -11.39 -5.58
N GLU A 4 5.17 -12.05 -4.81
CA GLU A 4 3.94 -11.45 -4.31
C GLU A 4 3.87 -11.50 -2.79
N ILE A 5 3.48 -10.37 -2.18
CA ILE A 5 3.16 -10.28 -0.76
C ILE A 5 1.65 -10.10 -0.63
N LYS A 6 1.04 -10.88 0.27
CA LYS A 6 -0.39 -10.78 0.58
C LYS A 6 -0.54 -10.61 2.09
N THR A 7 -1.23 -9.57 2.51
CA THR A 7 -1.58 -9.34 3.91
C THR A 7 -3.07 -9.04 4.04
N GLU A 8 -3.63 -9.31 5.21
CA GLU A 8 -5.07 -9.19 5.44
C GLU A 8 -5.34 -8.89 6.90
N ILE A 9 -6.36 -8.08 7.18
CA ILE A 9 -6.82 -7.80 8.53
C ILE A 9 -8.34 -7.54 8.52
N LEU A 10 -9.02 -7.97 9.59
CA LEU A 10 -10.42 -7.65 9.80
C LEU A 10 -10.54 -6.32 10.54
N ILE A 11 -11.33 -5.39 10.03
CA ILE A 11 -11.55 -4.08 10.62
C ILE A 11 -13.03 -3.94 10.98
N HIS A 12 -13.32 -3.57 12.22
CA HIS A 12 -14.68 -3.34 12.73
C HIS A 12 -15.12 -1.92 12.39
N ALA A 13 -15.23 -1.65 11.10
CA ALA A 13 -15.69 -0.38 10.55
C ALA A 13 -16.25 -0.63 9.14
N THR A 14 -17.06 0.30 8.66
CA THR A 14 -17.64 0.22 7.34
C THR A 14 -16.60 0.53 6.26
N SER A 15 -16.82 0.02 5.05
CA SER A 15 -15.88 0.22 3.94
C SER A 15 -15.73 1.69 3.57
N ASP A 16 -16.80 2.49 3.64
CA ASP A 16 -16.73 3.92 3.35
C ASP A 16 -15.86 4.68 4.37
N LYS A 17 -15.95 4.34 5.64
CA LYS A 17 -15.11 4.95 6.68
C LYS A 17 -13.63 4.65 6.44
N ILE A 18 -13.33 3.39 6.13
CA ILE A 18 -11.94 2.97 5.83
C ILE A 18 -11.46 3.62 4.54
N TRP A 19 -12.30 3.65 3.52
CA TRP A 19 -11.98 4.26 2.23
C TRP A 19 -11.58 5.73 2.38
N ASN A 20 -12.33 6.49 3.17
CA ASN A 20 -12.05 7.90 3.39
C ASN A 20 -10.68 8.15 4.02
N ILE A 21 -10.23 7.25 4.88
CA ILE A 21 -8.89 7.30 5.46
C ILE A 21 -7.84 6.92 4.41
N LEU A 22 -8.11 5.87 3.67
CA LEU A 22 -7.18 5.29 2.70
C LEU A 22 -6.94 6.20 1.50
N ILE A 23 -7.96 6.88 1.00
CA ILE A 23 -7.85 7.75 -0.17
C ILE A 23 -7.28 9.14 0.17
N ASP A 24 -7.28 9.51 1.44
CA ASP A 24 -6.71 10.77 1.93
C ASP A 24 -5.20 10.64 2.06
N ILE A 25 -4.53 10.56 0.91
CA ILE A 25 -3.08 10.31 0.86
C ILE A 25 -2.25 11.43 1.49
N LYS A 26 -2.77 12.66 1.51
CA LYS A 26 -2.08 13.79 2.13
C LYS A 26 -1.87 13.58 3.63
N ASN A 27 -2.74 12.81 4.27
CA ASN A 27 -2.69 12.56 5.70
C ASN A 27 -1.85 11.33 6.08
N TYR A 28 -1.35 10.57 5.12
CA TYR A 28 -0.58 9.35 5.38
C TYR A 28 0.58 9.54 6.34
N PRO A 29 1.40 10.60 6.23
CA PRO A 29 2.51 10.78 7.15
C PRO A 29 2.12 10.86 8.62
N ASN A 30 0.86 11.21 8.90
CA ASN A 30 0.38 11.37 10.28
C ASN A 30 0.03 10.05 10.96
N TRP A 31 -0.20 8.97 10.20
CA TRP A 31 -0.60 7.70 10.78
C TRP A 31 0.09 6.48 10.18
N ASN A 32 0.60 6.56 8.95
CA ASN A 32 1.14 5.42 8.24
C ASN A 32 2.63 5.24 8.58
N PRO A 33 3.02 4.12 9.21
CA PRO A 33 4.41 3.92 9.61
C PRO A 33 5.32 3.50 8.44
N PHE A 34 4.76 3.10 7.31
CA PHE A 34 5.49 2.61 6.15
C PHE A 34 5.71 3.70 5.10
N ILE A 35 4.69 4.50 4.82
CA ILE A 35 4.75 5.59 3.84
C ILE A 35 4.99 6.90 4.59
N LYS A 36 6.22 7.42 4.52
CA LYS A 36 6.66 8.58 5.31
C LYS A 36 6.30 9.91 4.69
N SER A 37 6.20 9.97 3.38
CA SER A 37 5.69 11.15 2.67
C SER A 37 5.04 10.72 1.37
N ILE A 38 4.03 11.47 0.97
CA ILE A 38 3.31 11.20 -0.27
C ILE A 38 2.73 12.52 -0.78
N LYS A 39 2.88 12.76 -2.08
CA LYS A 39 2.42 13.99 -2.74
C LYS A 39 1.71 13.64 -4.04
N GLY A 40 0.65 14.36 -4.34
CA GLY A 40 -0.12 14.18 -5.55
C GLY A 40 -1.59 13.97 -5.27
N THR A 41 -2.34 13.67 -6.31
CA THR A 41 -3.78 13.42 -6.24
C THR A 41 -4.07 11.97 -6.61
N ALA A 42 -4.87 11.29 -5.79
CA ALA A 42 -5.27 9.90 -5.99
C ALA A 42 -6.32 9.80 -7.09
N LYS A 43 -5.89 9.94 -8.33
CA LYS A 43 -6.73 9.90 -9.52
C LYS A 43 -6.07 8.99 -10.56
N VAL A 44 -6.86 8.15 -11.22
CA VAL A 44 -6.35 7.23 -12.25
C VAL A 44 -5.56 7.98 -13.31
N GLY A 45 -4.37 7.47 -13.61
CA GLY A 45 -3.43 8.05 -14.56
C GLY A 45 -2.44 9.05 -13.97
N ASN A 46 -2.72 9.61 -12.79
CA ASN A 46 -1.81 10.53 -12.12
C ASN A 46 -0.61 9.79 -11.54
N LYS A 47 0.53 10.48 -11.54
CA LYS A 47 1.71 10.03 -10.78
C LYS A 47 1.72 10.71 -9.43
N ILE A 48 2.03 9.94 -8.40
CA ILE A 48 2.24 10.45 -7.04
C ILE A 48 3.69 10.22 -6.63
N LEU A 49 4.19 11.03 -5.71
CA LEU A 49 5.56 10.88 -5.20
C LEU A 49 5.47 10.30 -3.79
N ALA A 50 5.99 9.10 -3.60
CA ALA A 50 5.90 8.38 -2.32
C ALA A 50 7.28 7.99 -1.80
N ARG A 51 7.53 8.29 -0.51
CA ARG A 51 8.70 7.82 0.22
C ARG A 51 8.29 6.67 1.10
N MET A 52 8.81 5.49 0.82
CA MET A 52 8.51 4.26 1.57
C MET A 52 9.72 3.85 2.40
N GLU A 53 9.50 3.62 3.71
CA GLU A 53 10.56 3.24 4.64
C GLU A 53 10.10 2.01 5.44
N PRO A 54 10.31 0.79 4.90
CA PRO A 54 10.00 -0.44 5.63
C PRO A 54 10.83 -0.54 6.90
N PRO A 55 10.29 -1.11 8.01
CA PRO A 55 11.05 -1.29 9.24
C PRO A 55 12.34 -2.07 9.01
N GLY A 56 13.45 -1.53 9.53
CA GLY A 56 14.76 -2.19 9.44
C GLY A 56 15.38 -2.22 8.06
N ALA A 57 14.81 -1.51 7.08
CA ALA A 57 15.33 -1.45 5.72
C ALA A 57 15.54 -0.01 5.27
N LYS A 58 16.39 0.17 4.27
CA LYS A 58 16.64 1.47 3.69
C LYS A 58 15.41 1.96 2.93
N GLY A 59 15.05 3.23 3.12
CA GLY A 59 13.93 3.85 2.42
C GLY A 59 14.18 4.04 0.94
N MET A 60 13.08 4.06 0.18
CA MET A 60 13.08 4.28 -1.27
C MET A 60 12.01 5.29 -1.65
N THR A 61 12.30 6.09 -2.67
CA THR A 61 11.35 7.04 -3.23
C THR A 61 10.86 6.53 -4.58
N PHE A 62 9.54 6.48 -4.75
CA PHE A 62 8.90 6.05 -5.99
C PHE A 62 7.98 7.13 -6.53
N LYS A 63 7.72 7.08 -7.82
CA LYS A 63 6.71 7.90 -8.49
C LYS A 63 5.62 6.99 -9.08
N PRO A 64 4.83 6.33 -8.25
CA PRO A 64 3.83 5.41 -8.75
C PRO A 64 2.75 6.11 -9.55
N ARG A 65 2.24 5.39 -10.55
CA ARG A 65 1.08 5.81 -11.33
C ARG A 65 -0.14 5.14 -10.75
N VAL A 66 -1.19 5.90 -10.50
CA VAL A 66 -2.46 5.37 -10.01
C VAL A 66 -3.15 4.60 -11.14
N LEU A 67 -3.49 3.34 -10.88
CA LEU A 67 -4.13 2.45 -11.84
C LEU A 67 -5.63 2.29 -11.60
N VAL A 68 -6.05 2.19 -10.33
CA VAL A 68 -7.44 1.93 -9.97
C VAL A 68 -7.84 2.83 -8.80
N VAL A 69 -8.98 3.48 -8.93
CA VAL A 69 -9.68 4.17 -7.84
C VAL A 69 -11.14 3.74 -7.93
N ASP A 70 -11.48 2.64 -7.28
CA ASP A 70 -12.83 2.09 -7.22
C ASP A 70 -13.36 2.32 -5.81
N ILE A 71 -14.24 3.29 -5.65
CA ILE A 71 -14.71 3.79 -4.35
C ILE A 71 -15.20 2.66 -3.46
N ASN A 72 -14.68 2.60 -2.23
CA ASN A 72 -14.99 1.61 -1.20
C ASN A 72 -14.55 0.18 -1.54
N LYS A 73 -13.79 -0.02 -2.62
CA LYS A 73 -13.38 -1.36 -3.07
C LYS A 73 -11.90 -1.51 -3.31
N GLU A 74 -11.29 -0.65 -4.13
CA GLU A 74 -9.90 -0.87 -4.52
C GLU A 74 -9.17 0.43 -4.86
N PHE A 75 -7.95 0.54 -4.34
CA PHE A 75 -6.99 1.58 -4.70
C PHE A 75 -5.69 0.87 -5.09
N LYS A 76 -5.19 1.15 -6.29
CA LYS A 76 -4.01 0.46 -6.83
C LYS A 76 -3.09 1.43 -7.54
N TRP A 77 -1.77 1.25 -7.34
CA TRP A 77 -0.77 1.96 -8.11
C TRP A 77 0.37 1.03 -8.51
N ILE A 78 1.14 1.44 -9.52
CA ILE A 78 2.36 0.76 -9.95
C ILE A 78 3.54 1.71 -9.90
N GLY A 79 4.63 1.27 -9.27
CA GLY A 79 5.89 2.02 -9.18
C GLY A 79 7.03 1.28 -9.84
N HIS A 80 8.01 2.05 -10.30
CA HIS A 80 9.23 1.52 -10.91
C HIS A 80 10.44 2.18 -10.28
N LEU A 81 11.48 1.38 -9.99
CA LEU A 81 12.77 1.91 -9.54
C LEU A 81 13.58 2.27 -10.79
N ILE A 82 13.79 3.58 -11.01
CA ILE A 82 14.54 4.16 -12.13
C ILE A 82 13.81 3.94 -13.47
N ILE A 83 13.81 2.71 -13.99
CA ILE A 83 13.16 2.36 -15.26
C ILE A 83 12.33 1.08 -15.09
N PRO A 84 11.27 0.89 -15.89
CA PRO A 84 10.49 -0.35 -15.86
C PRO A 84 11.37 -1.57 -16.14
N GLY A 85 11.10 -2.67 -15.42
CA GLY A 85 11.79 -3.94 -15.60
C GLY A 85 12.96 -4.17 -14.64
N LEU A 86 13.44 -3.14 -13.95
CA LEU A 86 14.48 -3.31 -12.91
C LEU A 86 13.87 -3.82 -11.61
N PHE A 87 12.96 -3.04 -11.04
CA PHE A 87 12.26 -3.39 -9.82
C PHE A 87 10.93 -2.65 -9.83
N ASP A 88 9.88 -3.36 -10.18
CA ASP A 88 8.53 -2.82 -10.30
C ASP A 88 7.67 -3.36 -9.16
N GLY A 89 6.80 -2.50 -8.62
CA GLY A 89 5.85 -2.87 -7.58
C GLY A 89 4.44 -2.41 -7.91
N GLU A 90 3.51 -3.35 -7.98
CA GLU A 90 2.08 -3.08 -8.11
C GLU A 90 1.43 -3.25 -6.76
N HIS A 91 1.07 -2.14 -6.13
CA HIS A 91 0.54 -2.07 -4.77
C HIS A 91 -0.98 -1.98 -4.83
N THR A 92 -1.67 -2.89 -4.13
CA THR A 92 -3.13 -2.95 -4.10
C THR A 92 -3.64 -2.84 -2.67
N PHE A 93 -4.59 -1.93 -2.48
CA PHE A 93 -5.42 -1.86 -1.27
C PHE A 93 -6.83 -2.28 -1.66
N GLU A 94 -7.33 -3.34 -1.04
CA GLU A 94 -8.66 -3.88 -1.34
C GLU A 94 -9.53 -3.90 -0.09
N LEU A 95 -10.78 -3.45 -0.23
CA LEU A 95 -11.78 -3.47 0.81
C LEU A 95 -12.88 -4.45 0.44
N ILE A 96 -13.15 -5.41 1.31
CA ILE A 96 -14.23 -6.38 1.13
C ILE A 96 -15.26 -6.16 2.24
N ASP A 97 -16.43 -5.65 1.86
CA ASP A 97 -17.55 -5.44 2.77
C ASP A 97 -18.11 -6.81 3.17
N ASN A 98 -18.09 -7.12 4.47
CA ASN A 98 -18.57 -8.41 4.97
C ASN A 98 -20.09 -8.42 5.23
N GLY A 99 -20.80 -7.30 5.02
CA GLY A 99 -22.23 -7.22 5.16
C GLY A 99 -22.75 -7.10 6.60
N ASN A 100 -21.85 -7.02 7.58
CA ASN A 100 -22.19 -6.97 9.01
C ASN A 100 -21.56 -5.78 9.76
N GLY A 101 -21.21 -4.74 9.02
CA GLY A 101 -20.53 -3.57 9.60
C GLY A 101 -19.04 -3.74 9.75
N THR A 102 -18.48 -4.86 9.31
CA THR A 102 -17.03 -5.09 9.28
C THR A 102 -16.54 -5.15 7.84
N THR A 103 -15.24 -4.92 7.67
CA THR A 103 -14.58 -4.95 6.38
C THR A 103 -13.30 -5.75 6.47
N THR A 104 -13.03 -6.60 5.47
CA THR A 104 -11.75 -7.24 5.33
C THR A 104 -10.87 -6.33 4.47
N PHE A 105 -9.74 -5.90 5.04
CA PHE A 105 -8.75 -5.07 4.33
C PHE A 105 -7.60 -5.93 3.89
N ARG A 106 -7.29 -5.90 2.59
CA ARG A 106 -6.12 -6.58 2.02
C ARG A 106 -5.15 -5.56 1.48
N GLN A 107 -3.90 -5.71 1.88
CA GLN A 107 -2.80 -4.93 1.33
C GLN A 107 -1.81 -5.90 0.69
N ASN A 108 -1.70 -5.83 -0.63
CA ASN A 108 -0.90 -6.76 -1.41
C ASN A 108 0.06 -5.99 -2.32
N GLU A 109 1.16 -6.64 -2.67
CA GLU A 109 2.07 -6.08 -3.68
C GLU A 109 2.67 -7.18 -4.52
N LYS A 110 2.69 -6.94 -5.85
CA LYS A 110 3.37 -7.80 -6.81
C LYS A 110 4.65 -7.11 -7.24
N PHE A 111 5.76 -7.77 -6.97
CA PHE A 111 7.08 -7.28 -7.36
C PHE A 111 7.57 -8.04 -8.58
N ARG A 112 8.12 -7.32 -9.56
CA ARG A 112 8.71 -7.88 -10.77
C ARG A 112 9.99 -7.14 -11.12
N GLY A 113 10.92 -7.82 -11.79
CA GLY A 113 12.11 -7.20 -12.32
C GLY A 113 13.38 -8.01 -12.07
N ILE A 114 14.44 -7.63 -12.77
CA ILE A 114 15.72 -8.34 -12.72
C ILE A 114 16.44 -8.16 -11.37
N LEU A 115 16.10 -7.12 -10.60
CA LEU A 115 16.71 -6.85 -9.29
C LEU A 115 16.00 -7.54 -8.12
N ILE A 116 14.94 -8.31 -8.37
CA ILE A 116 14.19 -9.01 -7.30
C ILE A 116 15.12 -9.83 -6.39
N PRO A 117 16.08 -10.62 -6.89
CA PRO A 117 16.98 -11.38 -6.01
C PRO A 117 17.74 -10.53 -5.01
N PHE A 118 18.13 -9.29 -5.37
CA PHE A 118 18.83 -8.38 -4.47
C PHE A 118 17.93 -7.86 -3.35
N PHE A 119 16.62 -7.77 -3.57
CA PHE A 119 15.67 -7.25 -2.61
C PHE A 119 14.86 -8.35 -1.91
N LYS A 120 15.15 -9.62 -2.18
CA LYS A 120 14.37 -10.75 -1.68
C LYS A 120 14.17 -10.70 -0.16
N LYS A 121 15.24 -10.50 0.61
CA LYS A 121 15.17 -10.45 2.08
C LYS A 121 14.35 -9.26 2.55
N MET A 122 14.54 -8.10 1.93
CA MET A 122 13.76 -6.90 2.25
C MET A 122 12.29 -7.14 1.99
N ILE A 123 11.93 -7.73 0.84
CA ILE A 123 10.54 -8.01 0.49
C ILE A 123 9.92 -9.00 1.49
N GLU A 124 10.58 -10.12 1.73
CA GLU A 124 10.03 -11.20 2.55
C GLU A 124 9.91 -10.87 4.03
N LYS A 125 10.76 -9.98 4.55
CA LYS A 125 10.80 -9.64 5.96
C LYS A 125 10.35 -8.21 6.23
N ASN A 126 11.09 -7.22 5.70
CA ASN A 126 10.89 -5.82 6.08
C ASN A 126 9.61 -5.24 5.49
N THR A 127 9.32 -5.53 4.22
CA THR A 127 8.12 -5.03 3.57
C THR A 127 6.86 -5.68 4.14
N VAL A 128 6.89 -6.98 4.40
CA VAL A 128 5.76 -7.70 5.05
C VAL A 128 5.49 -7.09 6.42
N GLN A 129 6.53 -6.84 7.22
CA GLN A 129 6.40 -6.22 8.53
C GLN A 129 5.81 -4.82 8.42
N GLY A 130 6.25 -4.03 7.44
CA GLY A 130 5.71 -2.69 7.19
C GLY A 130 4.23 -2.72 6.82
N PHE A 131 3.83 -3.66 5.97
CA PHE A 131 2.42 -3.82 5.59
C PHE A 131 1.56 -4.20 6.80
N ASN A 132 2.00 -5.16 7.59
CA ASN A 132 1.26 -5.57 8.79
C ASN A 132 1.13 -4.43 9.80
N THR A 133 2.17 -3.64 9.99
CA THR A 133 2.13 -2.48 10.88
C THR A 133 1.17 -1.41 10.34
N MET A 134 1.19 -1.16 9.04
CA MET A 134 0.24 -0.22 8.41
C MET A 134 -1.20 -0.72 8.56
N ASN A 135 -1.43 -2.01 8.35
CA ASN A 135 -2.76 -2.61 8.51
C ASN A 135 -3.30 -2.39 9.92
N MET A 136 -2.45 -2.58 10.94
CA MET A 136 -2.84 -2.36 12.35
C MET A 136 -3.16 -0.89 12.62
N LYS A 137 -2.37 0.04 12.08
CA LYS A 137 -2.62 1.47 12.25
C LYS A 137 -3.91 1.91 11.58
N LEU A 138 -4.18 1.40 10.38
CA LEU A 138 -5.43 1.67 9.68
C LEU A 138 -6.63 1.17 10.50
N LYS A 139 -6.52 -0.05 11.02
CA LYS A 139 -7.54 -0.64 11.88
C LYS A 139 -7.80 0.23 13.12
N GLU A 140 -6.75 0.62 13.85
CA GLU A 140 -6.87 1.47 15.03
C GLU A 140 -7.59 2.78 14.70
N LEU A 141 -7.21 3.42 13.59
CA LEU A 141 -7.78 4.70 13.19
C LEU A 141 -9.24 4.57 12.77
N ALA A 142 -9.58 3.51 12.03
CA ALA A 142 -10.94 3.29 11.54
C ALA A 142 -11.92 2.88 12.65
N GLU A 143 -11.43 2.21 13.68
CA GLU A 143 -12.28 1.71 14.78
C GLU A 143 -12.51 2.73 15.90
N LYS A 144 -11.97 3.92 15.77
CA LYS A 144 -12.21 4.99 16.73
C LYS A 144 -13.63 5.51 16.70
#